data_e5c39f36087f15e6eff1e68ee5284307
#
_entry.id   e5c39f36087f15e6eff1e68ee5284307
#
_cell.length_a   1.000
_cell.length_b   1.000
_cell.length_c   1.000
_cell.angle_alpha   90.00
_cell.angle_beta   90.00
_cell.angle_gamma   90.00
#
_symmetry.space_group_name_H-M   'P 1'
#
loop_
_entity.id
_entity.type
_entity.pdbx_description
1 polymer ?
#
loop_
_entity_poly.entity_id
_entity_poly.type
_entity_poly.pdbx_seq_one_letter_code
_entity_poly.pdbx_strand_id
1 'polypeptide(L)'
;MGTSAAKVMEGPGRPLTTVERPVPEPGPGEVVVRVRASSLNFHDRVNLMGLIDGPWPRVPLSDGAGEVVACGDGVDQLAVGDRVISAFHPLWLDGPPTRAVKSACPGDTGDGWLQQHVCAPAATLTRTPTHLSDVEAASLVCAGVTAWSSLGLGPDGMVGPGDVVVTLGTGGVSLFVVQLAKALGATVVLTSSSDAKLDVGRSLGADHGINYATTPEWDGEVRALTGKRGADLVVDLAGSTLARSVGATRMGGTVVVAGVLGGFGPTEIPVSRVMTQNIRLNGVTVGSVAAHRALAAFVEQHAIVPHISHTFGWDDVDDAVRVLDANEHLGKIGITVP
;
A
#
# COMPACT_ATOMS: atom_id res chain seq x y z
N MET A 1 2.83 26.62 -24.94
CA MET A 1 2.94 25.48 -23.99
C MET A 1 2.45 25.97 -22.64
N GLY A 2 1.57 25.25 -21.98
CA GLY A 2 1.11 25.58 -20.62
C GLY A 2 2.17 25.25 -19.58
N THR A 3 2.07 25.87 -18.39
CA THR A 3 2.88 25.49 -17.23
C THR A 3 2.08 24.57 -16.28
N SER A 4 2.79 23.82 -15.47
CA SER A 4 2.30 22.81 -14.55
C SER A 4 3.10 22.90 -13.25
N ALA A 5 2.41 23.00 -12.12
CA ALA A 5 3.08 23.08 -10.84
C ALA A 5 3.49 21.68 -10.31
N ALA A 6 4.62 21.62 -9.62
CA ALA A 6 5.11 20.46 -8.90
C ALA A 6 5.60 20.86 -7.50
N LYS A 7 5.37 20.00 -6.51
CA LYS A 7 6.01 20.12 -5.20
C LYS A 7 7.35 19.41 -5.24
N VAL A 8 8.42 20.14 -5.01
CA VAL A 8 9.79 19.65 -5.13
C VAL A 8 10.48 19.70 -3.79
N MET A 9 11.21 18.66 -3.47
CA MET A 9 12.14 18.59 -2.35
C MET A 9 13.56 18.74 -2.89
N GLU A 10 14.27 19.78 -2.46
CA GLU A 10 15.62 20.14 -2.93
C GLU A 10 16.73 19.24 -2.34
N GLY A 11 16.41 18.50 -1.29
CA GLY A 11 17.36 17.65 -0.58
C GLY A 11 16.72 16.99 0.65
N PRO A 12 17.45 16.08 1.32
CA PRO A 12 16.95 15.35 2.48
C PRO A 12 16.38 16.25 3.56
N GLY A 13 15.11 16.02 3.96
CA GLY A 13 14.44 16.77 5.03
C GLY A 13 14.22 18.27 4.75
N ARG A 14 14.41 18.71 3.51
CA ARG A 14 14.13 20.10 3.11
C ARG A 14 12.62 20.29 2.92
N PRO A 15 12.09 21.47 3.23
CA PRO A 15 10.68 21.80 2.95
C PRO A 15 10.35 21.62 1.48
N LEU A 16 9.09 21.28 1.19
CA LEU A 16 8.57 21.23 -0.17
C LEU A 16 8.40 22.65 -0.71
N THR A 17 8.87 22.88 -1.94
CA THR A 17 8.68 24.13 -2.66
C THR A 17 7.84 23.89 -3.90
N THR A 18 6.98 24.84 -4.26
CA THR A 18 6.22 24.77 -5.51
C THR A 18 7.07 25.36 -6.64
N VAL A 19 7.25 24.58 -7.71
CA VAL A 19 7.96 25.03 -8.92
C VAL A 19 7.06 24.90 -10.14
N GLU A 20 7.18 25.82 -11.08
CA GLU A 20 6.50 25.74 -12.37
C GLU A 20 7.41 24.98 -13.37
N ARG A 21 6.83 24.04 -14.09
CA ARG A 21 7.48 23.25 -15.13
C ARG A 21 6.64 23.31 -16.42
N PRO A 22 7.22 23.10 -17.60
CA PRO A 22 6.42 22.87 -18.80
C PRO A 22 5.51 21.64 -18.62
N VAL A 23 4.28 21.71 -19.13
CA VAL A 23 3.43 20.50 -19.25
C VAL A 23 4.16 19.52 -20.16
N PRO A 24 4.40 18.26 -19.75
CA PRO A 24 5.10 17.30 -20.57
C PRO A 24 4.31 16.93 -21.83
N GLU A 25 5.01 16.56 -22.89
CA GLU A 25 4.42 15.99 -24.11
C GLU A 25 4.68 14.48 -24.12
N PRO A 26 3.67 13.65 -24.47
CA PRO A 26 3.85 12.20 -24.44
C PRO A 26 4.64 11.72 -25.65
N GLY A 27 5.67 10.90 -25.42
CA GLY A 27 6.36 10.13 -26.46
C GLY A 27 5.55 8.91 -26.92
N PRO A 28 6.05 8.13 -27.88
CA PRO A 28 5.42 6.90 -28.33
C PRO A 28 5.21 5.92 -27.17
N GLY A 29 3.98 5.41 -27.00
CA GLY A 29 3.58 4.50 -25.93
C GLY A 29 3.35 5.17 -24.56
N GLU A 30 3.48 6.50 -24.46
CA GLU A 30 3.28 7.27 -23.23
C GLU A 30 1.96 8.04 -23.23
N VAL A 31 1.50 8.38 -22.04
CA VAL A 31 0.37 9.28 -21.83
C VAL A 31 0.74 10.38 -20.85
N VAL A 32 0.09 11.53 -20.96
CA VAL A 32 0.14 12.56 -19.92
C VAL A 32 -1.10 12.41 -19.06
N VAL A 33 -0.87 12.29 -17.75
CA VAL A 33 -1.91 12.22 -16.73
C VAL A 33 -1.97 13.56 -16.00
N ARG A 34 -3.14 14.19 -15.97
CA ARG A 34 -3.43 15.25 -15.02
C ARG A 34 -3.74 14.61 -13.67
N VAL A 35 -2.82 14.76 -12.73
CA VAL A 35 -2.98 14.20 -11.38
C VAL A 35 -4.08 14.93 -10.64
N ARG A 36 -4.96 14.20 -9.98
CA ARG A 36 -6.06 14.72 -9.17
C ARG A 36 -5.84 14.44 -7.67
N ALA A 37 -5.15 13.34 -7.37
CA ALA A 37 -4.87 12.96 -6.00
C ALA A 37 -3.59 12.13 -5.89
N SER A 38 -3.03 12.17 -4.71
CA SER A 38 -1.98 11.28 -4.22
C SER A 38 -2.39 10.70 -2.87
N SER A 39 -1.60 9.81 -2.30
CA SER A 39 -1.80 9.35 -0.93
C SER A 39 -0.48 9.09 -0.22
N LEU A 40 -0.47 9.30 1.11
CA LEU A 40 0.73 9.21 1.92
C LEU A 40 0.94 7.78 2.46
N ASN A 41 2.16 7.30 2.37
CA ASN A 41 2.61 6.01 2.92
C ASN A 41 3.76 6.20 3.91
N PHE A 42 3.99 5.22 4.77
CA PHE A 42 5.20 5.20 5.61
C PHE A 42 6.49 5.24 4.77
N HIS A 43 6.49 4.62 3.60
CA HIS A 43 7.58 4.68 2.64
C HIS A 43 7.90 6.13 2.22
N ASP A 44 6.87 6.90 1.87
CA ASP A 44 7.04 8.31 1.51
C ASP A 44 7.60 9.13 2.67
N ARG A 45 7.19 8.81 3.92
CA ARG A 45 7.73 9.43 5.12
C ARG A 45 9.24 9.19 5.26
N VAL A 46 9.68 7.93 5.06
CA VAL A 46 11.12 7.57 5.10
C VAL A 46 11.88 8.31 4.00
N ASN A 47 11.28 8.48 2.83
CA ASN A 47 11.82 9.25 1.71
C ASN A 47 11.94 10.75 2.05
N LEU A 48 10.87 11.36 2.58
CA LEU A 48 10.87 12.77 2.99
C LEU A 48 11.91 13.06 4.08
N MET A 49 12.22 12.10 4.94
CA MET A 49 13.34 12.19 5.89
C MET A 49 14.72 12.12 5.24
N GLY A 50 14.80 11.76 3.95
CA GLY A 50 16.05 11.57 3.23
C GLY A 50 16.78 10.28 3.59
N LEU A 51 16.08 9.27 4.09
CA LEU A 51 16.65 7.95 4.44
C LEU A 51 16.67 6.99 3.24
N ILE A 52 16.13 7.40 2.10
CA ILE A 52 16.20 6.66 0.83
C ILE A 52 17.10 7.44 -0.12
N ASP A 53 18.18 6.79 -0.57
CA ASP A 53 19.08 7.35 -1.56
C ASP A 53 18.38 7.57 -2.90
N GLY A 54 18.72 8.65 -3.58
CA GLY A 54 18.19 8.95 -4.91
C GLY A 54 18.61 10.33 -5.40
N PRO A 55 18.23 10.71 -6.64
CA PRO A 55 18.53 12.00 -7.20
C PRO A 55 17.79 13.13 -6.46
N TRP A 56 18.42 14.29 -6.39
CA TRP A 56 17.87 15.54 -5.88
C TRP A 56 18.12 16.66 -6.92
N PRO A 57 17.23 17.64 -7.12
CA PRO A 57 15.89 17.74 -6.51
C PRO A 57 14.91 16.70 -7.09
N ARG A 58 13.81 16.38 -6.37
CA ARG A 58 12.77 15.46 -6.85
C ARG A 58 11.38 15.79 -6.32
N VAL A 59 10.37 15.39 -7.07
CA VAL A 59 8.98 15.40 -6.64
C VAL A 59 8.73 14.16 -5.77
N PRO A 60 8.20 14.29 -4.56
CA PRO A 60 7.92 13.14 -3.70
C PRO A 60 6.59 12.45 -4.04
N LEU A 61 6.24 11.43 -3.24
CA LEU A 61 5.07 10.57 -3.22
C LEU A 61 4.98 9.60 -4.40
N SER A 62 4.81 8.33 -4.05
CA SER A 62 4.74 7.22 -5.00
C SER A 62 3.34 6.99 -5.57
N ASP A 63 2.32 7.29 -4.77
CA ASP A 63 0.92 7.06 -5.13
C ASP A 63 0.39 8.21 -5.98
N GLY A 64 -0.39 7.89 -7.01
CA GLY A 64 -1.04 8.89 -7.85
C GLY A 64 -2.27 8.35 -8.55
N ALA A 65 -3.28 9.21 -8.67
CA ALA A 65 -4.47 8.97 -9.49
C ALA A 65 -4.85 10.24 -10.24
N GLY A 66 -5.40 10.09 -11.43
CA GLY A 66 -5.80 11.22 -12.25
C GLY A 66 -6.42 10.80 -13.56
N GLU A 67 -6.46 11.72 -14.50
CA GLU A 67 -7.11 11.60 -15.80
C GLU A 67 -6.08 11.74 -16.93
N VAL A 68 -6.15 10.87 -17.92
CA VAL A 68 -5.35 10.98 -19.15
C VAL A 68 -5.78 12.21 -19.93
N VAL A 69 -4.87 13.13 -20.21
CA VAL A 69 -5.13 14.36 -20.96
C VAL A 69 -4.46 14.41 -22.31
N ALA A 70 -3.47 13.54 -22.57
CA ALA A 70 -2.86 13.37 -23.88
C ALA A 70 -2.32 11.94 -24.04
N CYS A 71 -2.34 11.43 -25.28
CA CYS A 71 -1.76 10.13 -25.64
C CYS A 71 -0.74 10.33 -26.74
N GLY A 72 0.41 9.65 -26.60
CA GLY A 72 1.41 9.53 -27.66
C GLY A 72 1.06 8.43 -28.67
N ASP A 73 1.84 8.34 -29.71
CA ASP A 73 1.66 7.34 -30.76
C ASP A 73 1.74 5.91 -30.23
N GLY A 74 0.89 5.02 -30.73
CA GLY A 74 0.86 3.60 -30.37
C GLY A 74 0.22 3.30 -29.01
N VAL A 75 -0.50 4.23 -28.40
CA VAL A 75 -1.30 3.99 -27.18
C VAL A 75 -2.72 3.56 -27.59
N ASP A 76 -3.00 2.26 -27.48
CA ASP A 76 -4.32 1.70 -27.83
C ASP A 76 -5.16 1.32 -26.60
N GLN A 77 -4.50 1.11 -25.43
CA GLN A 77 -5.17 0.63 -24.21
C GLN A 77 -5.78 1.74 -23.35
N LEU A 78 -5.43 3.00 -23.56
CA LEU A 78 -5.94 4.17 -22.85
C LEU A 78 -6.34 5.26 -23.85
N ALA A 79 -7.28 6.09 -23.44
CA ALA A 79 -7.76 7.25 -24.19
C ALA A 79 -7.82 8.50 -23.30
N VAL A 80 -7.83 9.67 -23.92
CA VAL A 80 -8.08 10.93 -23.21
C VAL A 80 -9.42 10.86 -22.50
N GLY A 81 -9.46 11.25 -21.22
CA GLY A 81 -10.61 11.15 -20.34
C GLY A 81 -10.63 9.87 -19.48
N ASP A 82 -9.78 8.88 -19.75
CA ASP A 82 -9.66 7.70 -18.88
C ASP A 82 -9.07 8.07 -17.52
N ARG A 83 -9.73 7.61 -16.45
CA ARG A 83 -9.19 7.73 -15.10
C ARG A 83 -8.21 6.59 -14.82
N VAL A 84 -7.04 6.93 -14.32
CA VAL A 84 -5.92 5.98 -14.14
C VAL A 84 -5.22 6.16 -12.80
N ILE A 85 -4.54 5.09 -12.39
CA ILE A 85 -3.77 4.98 -11.16
C ILE A 85 -2.33 4.64 -11.52
N SER A 86 -1.35 5.21 -10.80
CA SER A 86 0.08 4.98 -10.95
C SER A 86 0.49 3.55 -10.59
N ALA A 87 1.75 3.20 -10.86
CA ALA A 87 2.38 1.99 -10.35
C ALA A 87 3.52 2.34 -9.40
N PHE A 88 3.61 1.64 -8.25
CA PHE A 88 4.72 1.79 -7.31
C PHE A 88 6.06 1.35 -7.91
N HIS A 89 6.06 0.23 -8.65
CA HIS A 89 7.22 -0.26 -9.41
C HIS A 89 6.87 -0.32 -10.90
N PRO A 90 7.00 0.79 -11.66
CA PRO A 90 6.55 0.87 -13.05
C PRO A 90 7.28 -0.07 -14.00
N LEU A 91 8.50 -0.53 -13.67
CA LEU A 91 9.23 -1.52 -14.46
C LEU A 91 8.83 -2.97 -14.16
N TRP A 92 8.08 -3.21 -13.10
CA TRP A 92 7.61 -4.54 -12.72
C TRP A 92 6.23 -4.80 -13.30
N LEU A 93 6.19 -5.11 -14.60
CA LEU A 93 4.91 -5.35 -15.28
C LEU A 93 4.25 -6.64 -14.80
N ASP A 94 5.02 -7.74 -14.68
CA ASP A 94 4.55 -9.06 -14.23
C ASP A 94 5.73 -9.96 -13.82
N GLY A 95 5.43 -11.18 -13.33
CA GLY A 95 6.40 -12.21 -12.98
C GLY A 95 7.08 -12.00 -11.63
N PRO A 96 8.17 -12.74 -11.33
CA PRO A 96 8.84 -12.69 -10.04
C PRO A 96 9.60 -11.37 -9.83
N PRO A 97 9.74 -10.91 -8.57
CA PRO A 97 10.50 -9.71 -8.25
C PRO A 97 11.99 -9.91 -8.54
N THR A 98 12.59 -8.94 -9.24
CA THR A 98 14.03 -8.87 -9.45
C THR A 98 14.53 -7.47 -9.11
N ARG A 99 15.84 -7.33 -8.90
CA ARG A 99 16.43 -6.01 -8.67
C ARG A 99 16.15 -5.04 -9.84
N ALA A 100 16.17 -5.55 -11.08
CA ALA A 100 15.94 -4.73 -12.28
C ALA A 100 14.51 -4.19 -12.32
N VAL A 101 13.46 -5.03 -12.13
CA VAL A 101 12.06 -4.56 -12.19
C VAL A 101 11.68 -3.67 -11.02
N LYS A 102 12.43 -3.68 -9.93
CA LYS A 102 12.24 -2.83 -8.75
C LYS A 102 13.19 -1.63 -8.71
N SER A 103 13.96 -1.39 -9.75
CA SER A 103 14.96 -0.30 -9.79
C SER A 103 14.34 1.09 -9.99
N ALA A 104 13.06 1.17 -10.37
CA ALA A 104 12.33 2.42 -10.48
C ALA A 104 11.19 2.46 -9.44
N CYS A 105 11.14 3.56 -8.70
CA CYS A 105 10.06 3.90 -7.78
C CYS A 105 9.83 5.41 -7.87
N PRO A 106 8.62 5.85 -8.29
CA PRO A 106 8.28 7.28 -8.29
C PRO A 106 8.44 7.89 -6.89
N GLY A 107 9.05 9.07 -6.84
CA GLY A 107 9.38 9.74 -5.58
C GLY A 107 10.74 9.36 -4.98
N ASP A 108 11.33 8.22 -5.36
CA ASP A 108 12.65 7.77 -4.87
C ASP A 108 13.73 7.95 -5.94
N THR A 109 13.61 7.19 -7.04
CA THR A 109 14.61 7.12 -8.09
C THR A 109 14.38 8.14 -9.20
N GLY A 110 13.28 8.87 -9.13
CA GLY A 110 12.86 9.93 -10.04
C GLY A 110 11.67 10.67 -9.46
N ASP A 111 11.09 11.56 -10.24
CA ASP A 111 9.93 12.33 -9.83
C ASP A 111 8.74 11.43 -9.51
N GLY A 112 8.05 11.77 -8.41
CA GLY A 112 6.82 11.15 -7.94
C GLY A 112 5.56 11.85 -8.45
N TRP A 113 4.47 11.63 -7.74
CA TRP A 113 3.13 12.04 -8.18
C TRP A 113 2.58 13.31 -7.50
N LEU A 114 3.37 13.99 -6.66
CA LEU A 114 2.94 15.27 -6.06
C LEU A 114 3.18 16.43 -7.03
N GLN A 115 2.59 16.33 -8.22
CA GLN A 115 2.64 17.34 -9.29
C GLN A 115 1.38 17.27 -10.15
N GLN A 116 1.06 18.36 -10.85
CA GLN A 116 -0.18 18.47 -11.61
C GLN A 116 -0.21 17.59 -12.87
N HIS A 117 0.92 17.36 -13.53
CA HIS A 117 1.00 16.53 -14.73
C HIS A 117 2.18 15.58 -14.67
N VAL A 118 1.94 14.32 -15.02
CA VAL A 118 2.95 13.27 -15.12
C VAL A 118 2.89 12.64 -16.49
N CYS A 119 4.04 12.51 -17.16
CA CYS A 119 4.17 11.67 -18.34
C CYS A 119 4.61 10.28 -17.92
N ALA A 120 3.88 9.24 -18.33
CA ALA A 120 4.15 7.86 -17.94
C ALA A 120 3.86 6.88 -19.10
N PRO A 121 4.59 5.74 -19.18
CA PRO A 121 4.26 4.69 -20.13
C PRO A 121 2.83 4.14 -19.83
N ALA A 122 1.97 4.13 -20.84
CA ALA A 122 0.58 3.69 -20.71
C ALA A 122 0.46 2.26 -20.15
N ALA A 123 1.45 1.40 -20.48
CA ALA A 123 1.51 0.02 -20.00
C ALA A 123 1.71 -0.11 -18.47
N THR A 124 2.16 0.94 -17.79
CA THR A 124 2.39 0.92 -16.33
C THR A 124 1.18 1.37 -15.52
N LEU A 125 0.19 1.96 -16.19
CA LEU A 125 -0.98 2.50 -15.53
C LEU A 125 -2.10 1.46 -15.41
N THR A 126 -2.93 1.63 -14.38
CA THR A 126 -4.13 0.82 -14.13
C THR A 126 -5.37 1.71 -14.22
N ARG A 127 -6.44 1.25 -14.88
CA ARG A 127 -7.71 1.98 -14.89
C ARG A 127 -8.29 2.06 -13.47
N THR A 128 -8.79 3.23 -13.12
CA THR A 128 -9.45 3.45 -11.83
C THR A 128 -10.78 2.70 -11.77
N PRO A 129 -11.09 1.94 -10.70
CA PRO A 129 -12.43 1.44 -10.43
C PRO A 129 -13.45 2.58 -10.46
N THR A 130 -14.58 2.37 -11.17
CA THR A 130 -15.51 3.45 -11.53
C THR A 130 -16.18 4.14 -10.35
N HIS A 131 -16.38 3.40 -9.26
CA HIS A 131 -17.04 3.87 -8.04
C HIS A 131 -16.11 4.64 -7.08
N LEU A 132 -14.78 4.60 -7.31
CA LEU A 132 -13.82 5.27 -6.42
C LEU A 132 -13.61 6.74 -6.81
N SER A 133 -13.47 7.59 -5.80
CA SER A 133 -12.86 8.92 -5.94
C SER A 133 -11.37 8.81 -6.28
N ASP A 134 -10.74 9.91 -6.70
CA ASP A 134 -9.32 9.90 -7.04
C ASP A 134 -8.43 9.66 -5.81
N VAL A 135 -8.81 10.16 -4.63
CA VAL A 135 -8.11 9.91 -3.36
C VAL A 135 -8.15 8.43 -2.98
N GLU A 136 -9.33 7.81 -3.07
CA GLU A 136 -9.49 6.38 -2.81
C GLU A 136 -8.70 5.54 -3.80
N ALA A 137 -8.74 5.89 -5.08
CA ALA A 137 -8.00 5.23 -6.14
C ALA A 137 -6.47 5.31 -5.93
N ALA A 138 -5.93 6.49 -5.61
CA ALA A 138 -4.51 6.67 -5.31
C ALA A 138 -4.05 5.75 -4.15
N SER A 139 -4.91 5.52 -3.16
CA SER A 139 -4.60 4.68 -2.01
C SER A 139 -4.35 3.20 -2.33
N LEU A 140 -4.78 2.73 -3.51
CA LEU A 140 -4.56 1.36 -3.98
C LEU A 140 -3.10 1.07 -4.31
N VAL A 141 -2.32 2.06 -4.74
CA VAL A 141 -0.99 1.91 -5.35
C VAL A 141 0.00 1.16 -4.45
N CYS A 142 0.30 1.71 -3.28
CA CYS A 142 1.23 1.08 -2.34
C CYS A 142 0.48 0.12 -1.40
N ALA A 143 -0.46 0.63 -0.61
CA ALA A 143 -1.09 -0.14 0.46
C ALA A 143 -2.03 -1.22 -0.05
N GLY A 144 -2.86 -0.93 -1.05
CA GLY A 144 -3.79 -1.89 -1.64
C GLY A 144 -3.05 -3.04 -2.31
N VAL A 145 -2.06 -2.74 -3.18
CA VAL A 145 -1.27 -3.78 -3.87
C VAL A 145 -0.44 -4.60 -2.87
N THR A 146 0.09 -3.99 -1.79
CA THR A 146 0.79 -4.74 -0.74
C THR A 146 -0.16 -5.75 -0.06
N ALA A 147 -1.37 -5.33 0.27
CA ALA A 147 -2.37 -6.21 0.87
C ALA A 147 -2.75 -7.36 -0.09
N TRP A 148 -3.03 -7.05 -1.35
CA TRP A 148 -3.37 -8.04 -2.38
C TRP A 148 -2.27 -9.07 -2.58
N SER A 149 -1.03 -8.61 -2.76
CA SER A 149 0.14 -9.49 -2.90
C SER A 149 0.37 -10.36 -1.67
N SER A 150 0.11 -9.82 -0.47
CA SER A 150 0.22 -10.57 0.78
C SER A 150 -0.83 -11.68 0.87
N LEU A 151 -2.07 -11.41 0.49
CA LEU A 151 -3.16 -12.39 0.49
C LEU A 151 -2.95 -13.51 -0.54
N GLY A 152 -2.22 -13.23 -1.63
CA GLY A 152 -1.81 -14.21 -2.63
C GLY A 152 -0.78 -15.24 -2.15
N LEU A 153 -0.20 -15.04 -0.96
CA LEU A 153 0.80 -15.93 -0.34
C LEU A 153 0.21 -16.81 0.77
N GLY A 154 -1.09 -17.04 0.77
CA GLY A 154 -1.73 -18.05 1.62
C GLY A 154 -1.14 -19.45 1.38
N PRO A 155 -1.43 -20.42 2.26
CA PRO A 155 -0.84 -21.76 2.17
C PRO A 155 -1.01 -22.44 0.81
N ASP A 156 -2.15 -22.22 0.18
CA ASP A 156 -2.55 -22.85 -1.09
C ASP A 156 -2.73 -21.81 -2.23
N GLY A 157 -2.14 -20.63 -2.08
CA GLY A 157 -2.25 -19.51 -3.01
C GLY A 157 -3.06 -18.35 -2.43
N MET A 158 -4.00 -17.78 -3.19
CA MET A 158 -4.87 -16.72 -2.68
C MET A 158 -5.76 -17.26 -1.55
N VAL A 159 -5.82 -16.51 -0.44
CA VAL A 159 -6.69 -16.87 0.69
C VAL A 159 -8.16 -16.92 0.27
N GLY A 160 -8.94 -17.73 0.96
CA GLY A 160 -10.35 -17.91 0.63
C GLY A 160 -11.20 -18.43 1.80
N PRO A 161 -12.40 -18.97 1.50
CA PRO A 161 -13.29 -19.51 2.52
C PRO A 161 -12.63 -20.61 3.36
N GLY A 162 -12.75 -20.48 4.69
CA GLY A 162 -12.15 -21.41 5.65
C GLY A 162 -10.76 -21.02 6.14
N ASP A 163 -10.08 -20.08 5.48
CA ASP A 163 -8.81 -19.53 5.96
C ASP A 163 -9.03 -18.51 7.07
N VAL A 164 -8.07 -18.43 7.98
CA VAL A 164 -7.98 -17.39 9.01
C VAL A 164 -6.79 -16.48 8.68
N VAL A 165 -7.09 -15.20 8.49
CA VAL A 165 -6.10 -14.15 8.20
C VAL A 165 -5.96 -13.25 9.41
N VAL A 166 -4.73 -13.04 9.87
CA VAL A 166 -4.40 -12.05 10.91
C VAL A 166 -3.66 -10.89 10.28
N THR A 167 -4.01 -9.66 10.64
CA THR A 167 -3.27 -8.47 10.25
C THR A 167 -3.01 -7.55 11.43
N LEU A 168 -1.85 -6.89 11.43
CA LEU A 168 -1.34 -6.13 12.57
C LEU A 168 -1.52 -4.62 12.36
N GLY A 169 -2.18 -3.99 13.35
CA GLY A 169 -2.44 -2.55 13.33
C GLY A 169 -3.63 -2.16 12.45
N THR A 170 -3.88 -0.85 12.33
CA THR A 170 -5.03 -0.26 11.65
C THR A 170 -4.62 0.78 10.61
N GLY A 171 -3.41 0.64 10.06
CA GLY A 171 -2.92 1.46 8.96
C GLY A 171 -3.47 1.01 7.60
N GLY A 172 -3.01 1.65 6.53
CA GLY A 172 -3.52 1.44 5.18
C GLY A 172 -3.51 -0.02 4.74
N VAL A 173 -2.35 -0.70 4.82
CA VAL A 173 -2.24 -2.11 4.40
C VAL A 173 -3.18 -3.01 5.23
N SER A 174 -3.21 -2.81 6.55
CA SER A 174 -4.04 -3.64 7.44
C SER A 174 -5.53 -3.54 7.11
N LEU A 175 -6.05 -2.33 6.88
CA LEU A 175 -7.47 -2.18 6.56
C LEU A 175 -7.80 -2.68 5.15
N PHE A 176 -6.88 -2.60 4.18
CA PHE A 176 -7.04 -3.30 2.91
C PHE A 176 -7.06 -4.82 3.09
N VAL A 177 -6.16 -5.38 3.93
CA VAL A 177 -6.19 -6.82 4.24
C VAL A 177 -7.54 -7.21 4.82
N VAL A 178 -8.10 -6.43 5.76
CA VAL A 178 -9.43 -6.68 6.33
C VAL A 178 -10.50 -6.74 5.24
N GLN A 179 -10.61 -5.70 4.42
CA GLN A 179 -11.66 -5.60 3.41
C GLN A 179 -11.51 -6.68 2.31
N LEU A 180 -10.30 -6.88 1.80
CA LEU A 180 -10.02 -7.84 0.73
C LEU A 180 -10.17 -9.29 1.21
N ALA A 181 -9.60 -9.65 2.37
CA ALA A 181 -9.72 -11.01 2.91
C ALA A 181 -11.18 -11.35 3.24
N LYS A 182 -11.94 -10.38 3.77
CA LYS A 182 -13.37 -10.57 4.01
C LYS A 182 -14.15 -10.80 2.72
N ALA A 183 -13.88 -10.03 1.67
CA ALA A 183 -14.51 -10.22 0.35
C ALA A 183 -14.11 -11.56 -0.30
N LEU A 184 -12.91 -12.08 -0.01
CA LEU A 184 -12.46 -13.42 -0.41
C LEU A 184 -13.10 -14.55 0.42
N GLY A 185 -13.84 -14.24 1.49
CA GLY A 185 -14.55 -15.22 2.32
C GLY A 185 -13.74 -15.76 3.50
N ALA A 186 -12.57 -15.20 3.80
CA ALA A 186 -11.75 -15.57 4.95
C ALA A 186 -12.34 -15.04 6.27
N THR A 187 -11.94 -15.67 7.38
CA THR A 187 -12.13 -15.12 8.73
C THR A 187 -10.98 -14.18 9.06
N VAL A 188 -11.28 -12.96 9.45
CA VAL A 188 -10.28 -11.90 9.64
C VAL A 188 -10.14 -11.55 11.12
N VAL A 189 -8.90 -11.61 11.62
CA VAL A 189 -8.50 -11.15 12.95
C VAL A 189 -7.63 -9.92 12.81
N LEU A 190 -8.06 -8.81 13.40
CA LEU A 190 -7.34 -7.54 13.39
C LEU A 190 -6.75 -7.26 14.78
N THR A 191 -5.50 -6.79 14.84
CA THR A 191 -4.92 -6.32 16.10
C THR A 191 -4.76 -4.80 16.12
N SER A 192 -4.89 -4.18 17.28
CA SER A 192 -4.64 -2.75 17.49
C SER A 192 -4.29 -2.47 18.93
N SER A 193 -3.76 -1.28 19.25
CA SER A 193 -3.62 -0.79 20.64
C SER A 193 -4.85 -0.02 21.13
N SER A 194 -5.89 0.14 20.31
CA SER A 194 -7.06 0.96 20.60
C SER A 194 -8.34 0.24 20.22
N ASP A 195 -9.26 0.13 21.17
CA ASP A 195 -10.58 -0.49 20.93
C ASP A 195 -11.40 0.32 19.93
N ALA A 196 -11.34 1.65 19.97
CA ALA A 196 -12.01 2.51 19.00
C ALA A 196 -11.52 2.25 17.55
N LYS A 197 -10.21 2.02 17.36
CA LYS A 197 -9.66 1.64 16.05
C LYS A 197 -10.09 0.22 15.64
N LEU A 198 -10.24 -0.71 16.59
CA LEU A 198 -10.79 -2.05 16.34
C LEU A 198 -12.26 -2.01 15.91
N ASP A 199 -13.06 -1.12 16.49
CA ASP A 199 -14.47 -0.96 16.10
C ASP A 199 -14.63 -0.53 14.65
N VAL A 200 -13.78 0.38 14.17
CA VAL A 200 -13.73 0.72 12.74
C VAL A 200 -13.30 -0.50 11.90
N GLY A 201 -12.29 -1.25 12.34
CA GLY A 201 -11.88 -2.48 11.65
C GLY A 201 -13.02 -3.50 11.56
N ARG A 202 -13.83 -3.66 12.61
CA ARG A 202 -15.02 -4.53 12.59
C ARG A 202 -16.07 -4.03 11.60
N SER A 203 -16.32 -2.72 11.54
CA SER A 203 -17.24 -2.14 10.55
C SER A 203 -16.79 -2.35 9.10
N LEU A 204 -15.49 -2.54 8.87
CA LEU A 204 -14.88 -2.83 7.58
C LEU A 204 -14.79 -4.33 7.26
N GLY A 205 -15.19 -5.21 8.20
CA GLY A 205 -15.29 -6.64 7.96
C GLY A 205 -14.37 -7.53 8.80
N ALA A 206 -13.63 -7.00 9.79
CA ALA A 206 -12.89 -7.84 10.72
C ALA A 206 -13.88 -8.63 11.62
N ASP A 207 -13.74 -9.96 11.64
CA ASP A 207 -14.59 -10.84 12.47
C ASP A 207 -14.20 -10.76 13.96
N HIS A 208 -12.88 -10.59 14.22
CA HIS A 208 -12.34 -10.47 15.58
C HIS A 208 -11.35 -9.31 15.65
N GLY A 209 -11.36 -8.62 16.79
CA GLY A 209 -10.40 -7.58 17.13
C GLY A 209 -9.68 -7.91 18.43
N ILE A 210 -8.34 -7.86 18.44
CA ILE A 210 -7.52 -8.09 19.63
C ILE A 210 -6.77 -6.81 19.97
N ASN A 211 -7.00 -6.29 21.18
CA ASN A 211 -6.25 -5.15 21.69
C ASN A 211 -4.94 -5.64 22.32
N TYR A 212 -3.81 -5.47 21.60
CA TYR A 212 -2.52 -5.93 22.07
C TYR A 212 -1.95 -5.09 23.24
N ALA A 213 -2.49 -3.92 23.53
CA ALA A 213 -2.09 -3.15 24.72
C ALA A 213 -2.61 -3.79 26.01
N THR A 214 -3.79 -4.40 25.96
CA THR A 214 -4.40 -5.15 27.08
C THR A 214 -4.12 -6.65 27.01
N THR A 215 -3.84 -7.16 25.80
CA THR A 215 -3.55 -8.57 25.55
C THR A 215 -2.21 -8.69 24.79
N PRO A 216 -1.06 -8.46 25.48
CA PRO A 216 0.25 -8.49 24.82
C PRO A 216 0.60 -9.83 24.17
N GLU A 217 0.03 -10.93 24.67
CA GLU A 217 0.17 -12.29 24.11
C GLU A 217 -0.93 -12.60 23.09
N TRP A 218 -1.15 -11.66 22.17
CA TRP A 218 -2.20 -11.74 21.17
C TRP A 218 -2.13 -13.01 20.28
N ASP A 219 -0.95 -13.61 20.12
CA ASP A 219 -0.77 -14.88 19.42
C ASP A 219 -1.48 -16.04 20.13
N GLY A 220 -1.49 -16.03 21.46
CA GLY A 220 -2.27 -16.98 22.28
C GLY A 220 -3.77 -16.82 22.05
N GLU A 221 -4.25 -15.57 21.96
CA GLU A 221 -5.67 -15.27 21.71
C GLU A 221 -6.08 -15.70 20.29
N VAL A 222 -5.24 -15.46 19.25
CA VAL A 222 -5.48 -15.99 17.90
C VAL A 222 -5.63 -17.51 17.93
N ARG A 223 -4.82 -18.21 18.70
CA ARG A 223 -4.92 -19.67 18.84
C ARG A 223 -6.19 -20.07 19.58
N ALA A 224 -6.63 -19.32 20.60
CA ALA A 224 -7.87 -19.57 21.30
C ALA A 224 -9.07 -19.42 20.35
N LEU A 225 -9.14 -18.34 19.59
CA LEU A 225 -10.18 -18.06 18.57
C LEU A 225 -10.27 -19.15 17.48
N THR A 226 -9.16 -19.82 17.18
CA THR A 226 -9.06 -20.83 16.12
C THR A 226 -9.07 -22.27 16.65
N GLY A 227 -9.54 -22.51 17.88
CA GLY A 227 -9.54 -23.85 18.50
C GLY A 227 -8.14 -24.45 18.64
N LYS A 228 -7.13 -23.63 18.91
CA LYS A 228 -5.70 -23.94 19.02
C LYS A 228 -5.01 -24.27 17.69
N ARG A 229 -5.70 -24.16 16.55
CA ARG A 229 -5.15 -24.41 15.23
C ARG A 229 -4.11 -23.32 14.85
N GLY A 230 -4.44 -22.06 15.00
CA GLY A 230 -3.70 -20.90 14.54
C GLY A 230 -4.16 -20.40 13.17
N ALA A 231 -3.60 -19.27 12.74
CA ALA A 231 -3.94 -18.60 11.49
C ALA A 231 -3.29 -19.26 10.26
N ASP A 232 -3.96 -19.23 9.13
CA ASP A 232 -3.44 -19.66 7.83
C ASP A 232 -2.42 -18.67 7.29
N LEU A 233 -2.72 -17.38 7.44
CA LEU A 233 -1.88 -16.27 7.02
C LEU A 233 -1.81 -15.21 8.12
N VAL A 234 -0.60 -14.74 8.41
CA VAL A 234 -0.37 -13.56 9.25
C VAL A 234 0.35 -12.52 8.41
N VAL A 235 -0.25 -11.34 8.23
CA VAL A 235 0.38 -10.19 7.56
C VAL A 235 1.02 -9.30 8.62
N ASP A 236 2.33 -9.40 8.75
CA ASP A 236 3.13 -8.66 9.74
C ASP A 236 3.64 -7.35 9.13
N LEU A 237 3.18 -6.23 9.66
CA LEU A 237 3.58 -4.89 9.27
C LEU A 237 4.54 -4.24 10.27
N ALA A 238 4.71 -4.86 11.45
CA ALA A 238 5.57 -4.33 12.49
C ALA A 238 7.04 -4.75 12.31
N GLY A 239 7.28 -5.99 11.88
CA GLY A 239 8.61 -6.59 11.84
C GLY A 239 9.16 -6.93 13.23
N SER A 240 8.99 -6.05 14.20
CA SER A 240 9.49 -6.22 15.58
C SER A 240 8.75 -7.29 16.39
N THR A 241 7.56 -7.69 15.98
CA THR A 241 6.72 -8.70 16.66
C THR A 241 6.68 -10.05 15.95
N LEU A 242 7.65 -10.33 15.08
CA LEU A 242 7.65 -11.49 14.19
C LEU A 242 7.61 -12.83 14.97
N ALA A 243 8.19 -12.90 16.17
CA ALA A 243 8.08 -14.07 17.04
C ALA A 243 6.63 -14.41 17.40
N ARG A 244 5.80 -13.39 17.66
CA ARG A 244 4.37 -13.59 17.93
C ARG A 244 3.60 -13.95 16.66
N SER A 245 3.93 -13.33 15.52
CA SER A 245 3.34 -13.71 14.24
C SER A 245 3.57 -15.18 13.91
N VAL A 246 4.78 -15.69 14.15
CA VAL A 246 5.10 -17.12 14.08
C VAL A 246 4.30 -17.90 15.13
N GLY A 247 4.13 -17.36 16.36
CA GLY A 247 3.32 -17.94 17.43
C GLY A 247 1.87 -18.15 17.06
N ALA A 248 1.27 -17.17 16.37
CA ALA A 248 -0.13 -17.19 15.94
C ALA A 248 -0.40 -18.14 14.76
N THR A 249 0.64 -18.43 13.95
CA THR A 249 0.51 -19.17 12.69
C THR A 249 0.32 -20.68 12.95
N ARG A 250 -0.54 -21.32 12.14
CA ARG A 250 -0.74 -22.77 12.18
C ARG A 250 0.42 -23.55 11.54
N MET A 251 0.42 -24.88 11.75
CA MET A 251 1.33 -25.76 10.98
C MET A 251 1.07 -25.61 9.47
N GLY A 252 2.14 -25.43 8.70
CA GLY A 252 2.09 -25.21 7.26
C GLY A 252 1.56 -23.84 6.82
N GLY A 253 1.25 -22.95 7.78
CA GLY A 253 0.79 -21.58 7.49
C GLY A 253 1.92 -20.64 7.03
N THR A 254 1.56 -19.40 6.75
CA THR A 254 2.47 -18.38 6.20
C THR A 254 2.47 -17.13 7.07
N VAL A 255 3.64 -16.57 7.32
CA VAL A 255 3.82 -15.19 7.80
C VAL A 255 4.38 -14.36 6.67
N VAL A 256 3.69 -13.30 6.31
CA VAL A 256 4.13 -12.31 5.33
C VAL A 256 4.67 -11.09 6.07
N VAL A 257 5.94 -10.78 5.87
CA VAL A 257 6.57 -9.56 6.38
C VAL A 257 6.44 -8.48 5.31
N ALA A 258 5.53 -7.53 5.54
CA ALA A 258 5.20 -6.48 4.58
C ALA A 258 5.48 -5.06 5.13
N GLY A 259 6.10 -4.96 6.30
CA GLY A 259 6.44 -3.68 6.92
C GLY A 259 7.49 -3.79 8.01
N VAL A 260 8.00 -2.63 8.40
CA VAL A 260 9.01 -2.43 9.44
C VAL A 260 8.62 -1.29 10.38
N LEU A 261 7.32 -1.13 10.64
CA LEU A 261 6.80 -0.04 11.46
C LEU A 261 7.31 -0.06 12.91
N GLY A 262 7.75 -1.21 13.41
CA GLY A 262 8.40 -1.36 14.70
C GLY A 262 9.89 -1.02 14.71
N GLY A 263 10.46 -0.57 13.56
CA GLY A 263 11.85 -0.19 13.40
C GLY A 263 12.63 -1.07 12.42
N PHE A 264 13.81 -0.61 12.02
CA PHE A 264 14.70 -1.28 11.06
C PHE A 264 15.73 -2.22 11.74
N GLY A 265 15.62 -2.41 13.05
CA GLY A 265 16.55 -3.24 13.82
C GLY A 265 16.36 -4.74 13.60
N PRO A 266 17.28 -5.57 14.11
CA PRO A 266 17.13 -7.01 14.11
C PRO A 266 15.93 -7.44 14.96
N THR A 267 15.26 -8.53 14.55
CA THR A 267 14.14 -9.13 15.29
C THR A 267 14.41 -10.60 15.56
N GLU A 268 13.81 -11.11 16.64
CA GLU A 268 13.89 -12.52 16.99
C GLU A 268 12.95 -13.36 16.14
N ILE A 269 13.46 -14.49 15.64
CA ILE A 269 12.66 -15.50 14.94
C ILE A 269 12.81 -16.82 15.68
N PRO A 270 11.71 -17.45 16.16
CA PRO A 270 11.75 -18.75 16.81
C PRO A 270 11.98 -19.86 15.77
N VAL A 271 13.23 -20.02 15.32
CA VAL A 271 13.63 -20.90 14.20
C VAL A 271 13.18 -22.35 14.41
N SER A 272 13.27 -22.87 15.66
CA SER A 272 12.78 -24.22 15.98
C SER A 272 11.30 -24.39 15.66
N ARG A 273 10.47 -23.37 15.97
CA ARG A 273 9.03 -23.41 15.68
C ARG A 273 8.76 -23.28 14.18
N VAL A 274 9.47 -22.39 13.48
CA VAL A 274 9.38 -22.27 12.01
C VAL A 274 9.64 -23.63 11.35
N MET A 275 10.72 -24.30 11.76
CA MET A 275 11.10 -25.61 11.23
C MET A 275 10.10 -26.71 11.58
N THR A 276 9.75 -26.88 12.87
CA THR A 276 8.89 -27.99 13.33
C THR A 276 7.45 -27.85 12.91
N GLN A 277 6.97 -26.62 12.67
CA GLN A 277 5.62 -26.33 12.20
C GLN A 277 5.55 -26.10 10.69
N ASN A 278 6.67 -26.21 9.95
CA ASN A 278 6.73 -25.96 8.49
C ASN A 278 6.16 -24.58 8.10
N ILE A 279 6.42 -23.55 8.91
CA ILE A 279 5.91 -22.20 8.67
C ILE A 279 6.73 -21.53 7.55
N ARG A 280 6.05 -20.87 6.62
CA ARG A 280 6.70 -20.07 5.57
C ARG A 280 6.85 -18.63 6.06
N LEU A 281 8.03 -18.04 5.82
CA LEU A 281 8.30 -16.63 6.05
C LEU A 281 8.56 -15.97 4.69
N ASN A 282 7.68 -15.09 4.26
CA ASN A 282 7.77 -14.42 2.95
C ASN A 282 7.85 -12.90 3.14
N GLY A 283 8.78 -12.24 2.43
CA GLY A 283 8.82 -10.79 2.33
C GLY A 283 7.99 -10.29 1.16
N VAL A 284 7.25 -9.21 1.37
CA VAL A 284 6.48 -8.51 0.32
C VAL A 284 6.86 -7.03 0.30
N THR A 285 7.10 -6.51 -0.89
CA THR A 285 7.29 -5.08 -1.14
C THR A 285 6.36 -4.71 -2.30
N VAL A 286 5.15 -4.27 -1.98
CA VAL A 286 4.10 -3.91 -2.95
C VAL A 286 3.79 -5.07 -3.91
N GLY A 287 3.89 -4.88 -5.24
CA GLY A 287 3.61 -5.89 -6.25
C GLY A 287 3.81 -5.36 -7.67
N SER A 288 3.54 -6.23 -8.65
CA SER A 288 3.61 -5.90 -10.07
C SER A 288 2.40 -5.08 -10.55
N VAL A 289 2.52 -4.50 -11.75
CA VAL A 289 1.39 -3.86 -12.45
C VAL A 289 0.27 -4.87 -12.71
N ALA A 290 0.59 -6.13 -13.01
CA ALA A 290 -0.39 -7.19 -13.18
C ALA A 290 -1.16 -7.45 -11.86
N ALA A 291 -0.47 -7.50 -10.71
CA ALA A 291 -1.11 -7.59 -9.40
C ALA A 291 -2.01 -6.38 -9.10
N HIS A 292 -1.58 -5.17 -9.48
CA HIS A 292 -2.38 -3.96 -9.32
C HIS A 292 -3.66 -4.00 -10.17
N ARG A 293 -3.57 -4.44 -11.42
CA ARG A 293 -4.75 -4.60 -12.30
C ARG A 293 -5.72 -5.66 -11.75
N ALA A 294 -5.21 -6.76 -11.24
CA ALA A 294 -6.04 -7.79 -10.60
C ALA A 294 -6.74 -7.24 -9.34
N LEU A 295 -6.03 -6.49 -8.51
CA LEU A 295 -6.62 -5.79 -7.37
C LEU A 295 -7.72 -4.81 -7.82
N ALA A 296 -7.45 -3.95 -8.81
CA ALA A 296 -8.43 -2.96 -9.28
C ALA A 296 -9.71 -3.64 -9.81
N ALA A 297 -9.56 -4.73 -10.56
CA ALA A 297 -10.70 -5.52 -11.03
C ALA A 297 -11.49 -6.15 -9.85
N PHE A 298 -10.81 -6.66 -8.84
CA PHE A 298 -11.44 -7.22 -7.64
C PHE A 298 -12.16 -6.15 -6.83
N VAL A 299 -11.55 -4.98 -6.65
CA VAL A 299 -12.14 -3.80 -5.96
C VAL A 299 -13.40 -3.34 -6.70
N GLU A 300 -13.36 -3.25 -8.03
CA GLU A 300 -14.55 -2.94 -8.86
C GLU A 300 -15.65 -3.97 -8.68
N GLN A 301 -15.33 -5.25 -8.80
CA GLN A 301 -16.30 -6.35 -8.71
C GLN A 301 -17.02 -6.41 -7.36
N HIS A 302 -16.31 -6.13 -6.27
CA HIS A 302 -16.83 -6.22 -4.90
C HIS A 302 -17.25 -4.87 -4.32
N ALA A 303 -17.19 -3.80 -5.11
CA ALA A 303 -17.50 -2.42 -4.69
C ALA A 303 -16.78 -2.02 -3.39
N ILE A 304 -15.50 -2.40 -3.25
CA ILE A 304 -14.71 -2.11 -2.06
C ILE A 304 -14.30 -0.63 -2.10
N VAL A 305 -14.58 0.09 -1.01
CA VAL A 305 -14.18 1.49 -0.84
C VAL A 305 -13.07 1.56 0.22
N PRO A 306 -11.87 2.04 -0.14
CA PRO A 306 -10.79 2.22 0.81
C PRO A 306 -11.14 3.16 1.96
N HIS A 307 -10.68 2.86 3.17
CA HIS A 307 -10.89 3.74 4.32
C HIS A 307 -9.85 4.88 4.33
N ILE A 308 -10.32 6.09 4.06
CA ILE A 308 -9.53 7.34 4.09
C ILE A 308 -9.90 8.10 5.36
N SER A 309 -9.00 8.21 6.33
CA SER A 309 -9.30 8.91 7.59
C SER A 309 -9.13 10.44 7.49
N HIS A 310 -8.20 10.87 6.65
CA HIS A 310 -7.88 12.28 6.47
C HIS A 310 -7.61 12.58 5.00
N THR A 311 -8.03 13.76 4.56
CA THR A 311 -7.68 14.29 3.23
C THR A 311 -7.17 15.70 3.41
N PHE A 312 -5.98 15.97 2.87
CA PHE A 312 -5.30 17.24 2.92
C PHE A 312 -5.23 17.88 1.54
N GLY A 313 -5.10 19.18 1.51
CA GLY A 313 -4.81 19.91 0.28
C GLY A 313 -3.34 19.79 -0.11
N TRP A 314 -3.06 20.16 -1.32
CA TRP A 314 -1.73 20.28 -1.92
C TRP A 314 -0.70 21.05 -1.08
N ASP A 315 -1.14 22.10 -0.38
CA ASP A 315 -0.28 22.94 0.44
C ASP A 315 -0.11 22.44 1.88
N ASP A 316 -0.90 21.43 2.28
CA ASP A 316 -0.97 20.94 3.66
C ASP A 316 -0.25 19.59 3.85
N VAL A 317 0.68 19.22 2.95
CA VAL A 317 1.39 17.93 2.99
C VAL A 317 2.18 17.74 4.29
N ASP A 318 2.75 18.82 4.84
CA ASP A 318 3.47 18.77 6.12
C ASP A 318 2.52 18.44 7.29
N ASP A 319 1.26 18.86 7.23
CA ASP A 319 0.22 18.49 8.20
C ASP A 319 -0.16 17.02 8.07
N ALA A 320 -0.28 16.53 6.84
CA ALA A 320 -0.50 15.12 6.57
C ALA A 320 0.62 14.24 7.14
N VAL A 321 1.88 14.65 6.97
CA VAL A 321 3.06 13.97 7.55
C VAL A 321 3.01 13.98 9.08
N ARG A 322 2.61 15.10 9.71
CA ARG A 322 2.45 15.16 11.18
C ARG A 322 1.40 14.19 11.70
N VAL A 323 0.26 14.06 11.03
CA VAL A 323 -0.79 13.08 11.39
C VAL A 323 -0.28 11.65 11.24
N LEU A 324 0.52 11.37 10.20
CA LEU A 324 1.16 10.07 10.02
C LEU A 324 2.14 9.76 11.15
N ASP A 325 3.02 10.70 11.50
CA ASP A 325 4.05 10.57 12.55
C ASP A 325 3.43 10.38 13.94
N ALA A 326 2.33 11.08 14.22
CA ALA A 326 1.58 10.96 15.47
C ALA A 326 0.76 9.64 15.55
N ASN A 327 0.72 8.83 14.46
CA ASN A 327 -0.10 7.61 14.37
C ASN A 327 -1.59 7.86 14.68
N GLU A 328 -2.06 9.07 14.33
CA GLU A 328 -3.46 9.48 14.55
C GLU A 328 -4.39 8.98 13.45
N HIS A 329 -3.83 8.69 12.27
CA HIS A 329 -4.59 8.19 11.14
C HIS A 329 -5.12 6.76 11.36
N LEU A 330 -6.13 6.43 10.56
CA LEU A 330 -6.73 5.10 10.46
C LEU A 330 -6.91 4.82 8.96
N GLY A 331 -6.36 3.70 8.48
CA GLY A 331 -6.32 3.48 7.02
C GLY A 331 -5.35 4.40 6.30
N LYS A 332 -5.85 5.18 5.33
CA LYS A 332 -5.03 6.01 4.45
C LYS A 332 -5.24 7.50 4.70
N ILE A 333 -4.22 8.27 4.32
CA ILE A 333 -4.23 9.74 4.27
C ILE A 333 -4.15 10.12 2.79
N GLY A 334 -5.13 10.88 2.31
CA GLY A 334 -5.18 11.39 0.94
C GLY A 334 -4.63 12.80 0.81
N ILE A 335 -4.13 13.12 -0.38
CA ILE A 335 -3.68 14.47 -0.77
C ILE A 335 -4.40 14.83 -2.07
N THR A 336 -5.13 15.93 -2.09
CA THR A 336 -5.74 16.45 -3.34
C THR A 336 -4.74 17.30 -4.12
N VAL A 337 -4.69 17.13 -5.44
CA VAL A 337 -3.85 17.90 -6.36
C VAL A 337 -4.76 18.81 -7.20
N PRO A 338 -4.49 20.14 -7.32
CA PRO A 338 -5.36 21.12 -7.97
C PRO A 338 -5.46 20.98 -9.50
#